data_124c3be71857a741abb860b201fc45f3
#
_entry.id   124c3be71857a741abb860b201fc45f3
#
_cell.length_a   1.000
_cell.length_b   1.000
_cell.length_c   1.000
_cell.angle_alpha   90.00
_cell.angle_beta   90.00
_cell.angle_gamma   90.00
#
_symmetry.space_group_name_H-M   'P 1'
#
loop_
_entity.id
_entity.type
_entity.pdbx_description
1 polymer ?
#
loop_
_entity_poly.entity_id
_entity_poly.type
_entity_poly.pdbx_seq_one_letter_code
_entity_poly.pdbx_strand_id
1 'polypeptide(L)'
;MKKVQGSPQPLGVTIKEDRVNFAVSVPKGKKCELLLYRAGKEEIECEYSMPEYEAVGEVRFLAIEGVDAAQYEYNYRVDKKVCIDPYVKEITGHKVFGQKENLDSHKVRGRFSEEDFDWEGDRLLQIPCHEVIAYSLHVRGFSMHSSSKVKRKGTFAGIVEKLPYLKDLGINQIQCMPIYEFEEYTGVRQNYWGYGKGYYFAPKASYGYSDHVRRELKEMVKSCHKAGIEVVLEMPFAEGILPQTAVECLRHYMLEYHIDGFIINPYVVPWEGLTKDPILRGVKIWKKEDWFQNVIRRFLKGDEGMVDEVTRALRRNTKEAGGCNYITTHTGFTLYDLVSYDSKHNEANGENNGDGPEYNYSWNCGAEGPSRKQTVIELRKKQIKNAFFLLLTAQGAPCLLAGDEFENTQKGNNNVYCQDNELSWLNWNKLKNNDALFQHVKALIALRKSHPVLHREGLLLGLDRIACGMPDVSYHGENAWQIPTEIPSRQLGVLYCGKELGDTDCFIAYNMHWIKHSFALPTPSGGKKWYQVMETSAGEYDKPRLLENQKRMTVKERSIVFLVGK
;
A
#
# COMPACT_ATOMS: atom_id res chain seq x y z
N MET A 1 -15.30 40.03 -17.42
CA MET A 1 -15.89 39.02 -16.51
C MET A 1 -17.17 39.53 -15.91
N LYS A 2 -18.24 38.76 -16.00
CA LYS A 2 -19.59 39.15 -15.53
C LYS A 2 -20.16 38.09 -14.57
N LYS A 3 -20.57 38.51 -13.35
CA LYS A 3 -21.27 37.63 -12.42
C LYS A 3 -22.67 37.31 -12.98
N VAL A 4 -23.03 36.06 -13.02
CA VAL A 4 -24.35 35.55 -13.42
C VAL A 4 -24.83 34.50 -12.40
N GLN A 5 -26.09 34.08 -12.54
CA GLN A 5 -26.63 33.04 -11.67
C GLN A 5 -25.91 31.71 -11.93
N GLY A 6 -25.43 31.06 -10.86
CA GLY A 6 -24.77 29.77 -10.88
C GLY A 6 -25.74 28.62 -10.54
N SER A 7 -25.12 27.46 -10.25
CA SER A 7 -25.78 26.24 -9.78
C SER A 7 -25.19 25.82 -8.41
N PRO A 8 -26.03 25.35 -7.46
CA PRO A 8 -25.50 24.84 -6.17
C PRO A 8 -24.81 23.48 -6.31
N GLN A 9 -24.90 22.83 -7.46
CA GLN A 9 -24.27 21.52 -7.73
C GLN A 9 -23.63 21.49 -9.12
N PRO A 10 -22.54 20.68 -9.24
CA PRO A 10 -21.80 20.03 -8.16
C PRO A 10 -21.03 21.04 -7.29
N LEU A 11 -20.62 20.62 -6.06
CA LEU A 11 -19.73 21.43 -5.23
C LEU A 11 -18.35 21.55 -5.89
N GLY A 12 -17.64 22.64 -5.58
CA GLY A 12 -16.38 22.99 -6.21
C GLY A 12 -16.57 23.83 -7.48
N VAL A 13 -15.59 23.77 -8.37
CA VAL A 13 -15.60 24.52 -9.64
C VAL A 13 -16.00 23.62 -10.80
N THR A 14 -16.88 24.13 -11.64
CA THR A 14 -17.32 23.47 -12.88
C THR A 14 -17.25 24.43 -14.04
N ILE A 15 -16.60 24.03 -15.13
CA ILE A 15 -16.51 24.79 -16.38
C ILE A 15 -17.54 24.26 -17.36
N LYS A 16 -18.36 25.16 -17.93
CA LYS A 16 -19.33 24.83 -19.00
C LYS A 16 -19.30 25.95 -20.01
N GLU A 17 -18.90 25.65 -21.23
CA GLU A 17 -18.78 26.61 -22.33
C GLU A 17 -17.96 27.84 -21.92
N ASP A 18 -18.59 29.03 -21.86
CA ASP A 18 -17.99 30.30 -21.49
C ASP A 18 -18.19 30.68 -20.01
N ARG A 19 -18.70 29.75 -19.19
CA ARG A 19 -19.08 29.97 -17.78
C ARG A 19 -18.27 29.08 -16.84
N VAL A 20 -17.82 29.68 -15.77
CA VAL A 20 -17.21 28.98 -14.63
C VAL A 20 -18.14 29.11 -13.42
N ASN A 21 -18.67 27.99 -12.95
CA ASN A 21 -19.53 27.91 -11.77
C ASN A 21 -18.70 27.60 -10.54
N PHE A 22 -18.95 28.32 -9.47
CA PHE A 22 -18.32 28.15 -8.14
C PHE A 22 -19.41 27.84 -7.13
N ALA A 23 -19.29 26.72 -6.41
CA ALA A 23 -20.23 26.30 -5.38
C ALA A 23 -19.49 25.76 -4.15
N VAL A 24 -19.75 26.34 -2.98
CA VAL A 24 -19.05 25.99 -1.73
C VAL A 24 -20.03 25.96 -0.56
N SER A 25 -19.85 25.00 0.36
CA SER A 25 -20.60 24.92 1.59
C SER A 25 -20.04 25.91 2.62
N VAL A 26 -20.90 26.77 3.14
CA VAL A 26 -20.53 27.80 4.14
C VAL A 26 -21.57 27.83 5.24
N PRO A 27 -21.20 27.72 6.52
CA PRO A 27 -22.16 27.77 7.63
C PRO A 27 -23.03 29.04 7.61
N LYS A 28 -24.28 28.92 8.09
CA LYS A 28 -25.20 30.05 8.18
C LYS A 28 -24.64 31.23 8.99
N GLY A 29 -24.98 32.43 8.58
CA GLY A 29 -24.55 33.67 9.24
C GLY A 29 -23.12 34.11 8.90
N LYS A 30 -22.37 33.34 8.10
CA LYS A 30 -21.03 33.70 7.64
C LYS A 30 -21.09 34.44 6.31
N LYS A 31 -20.27 35.50 6.18
CA LYS A 31 -20.05 36.15 4.88
C LYS A 31 -19.16 35.26 4.02
N CYS A 32 -19.48 35.19 2.73
CA CYS A 32 -18.64 34.47 1.75
C CYS A 32 -18.39 35.34 0.52
N GLU A 33 -17.15 35.37 0.07
CA GLU A 33 -16.70 36.06 -1.13
C GLU A 33 -15.80 35.12 -1.93
N LEU A 34 -15.98 35.11 -3.24
CA LEU A 34 -15.06 34.50 -4.19
C LEU A 34 -13.97 35.52 -4.52
N LEU A 35 -12.71 35.11 -4.37
CA LEU A 35 -11.53 35.90 -4.72
C LEU A 35 -10.90 35.31 -5.99
N LEU A 36 -10.73 36.13 -7.02
CA LEU A 36 -10.01 35.75 -8.24
C LEU A 36 -8.68 36.48 -8.31
N TYR A 37 -7.65 35.74 -8.66
CA TYR A 37 -6.30 36.22 -8.85
C TYR A 37 -5.86 35.90 -10.29
N ARG A 38 -5.11 36.78 -10.91
CA ARG A 38 -4.41 36.41 -12.13
C ARG A 38 -3.28 35.46 -11.78
N ALA A 39 -3.14 34.38 -12.55
CA ALA A 39 -2.15 33.34 -12.31
C ALA A 39 -0.74 33.92 -12.15
N GLY A 40 -0.06 33.57 -11.05
CA GLY A 40 1.28 34.06 -10.70
C GLY A 40 1.32 35.50 -10.15
N LYS A 41 0.18 36.17 -9.90
CA LYS A 41 0.12 37.50 -9.26
C LYS A 41 -0.39 37.38 -7.82
N GLU A 42 0.14 38.17 -6.89
CA GLU A 42 -0.28 38.12 -5.48
C GLU A 42 -1.56 38.91 -5.21
N GLU A 43 -1.87 39.92 -6.01
CA GLU A 43 -3.00 40.82 -5.83
C GLU A 43 -4.33 40.19 -6.24
N ILE A 44 -5.38 40.48 -5.49
CA ILE A 44 -6.74 40.11 -5.83
C ILE A 44 -7.18 40.99 -7.00
N GLU A 45 -7.52 40.38 -8.13
CA GLU A 45 -8.01 41.12 -9.30
C GLU A 45 -9.52 41.38 -9.21
N CYS A 46 -10.30 40.40 -8.74
CA CYS A 46 -11.75 40.55 -8.60
C CYS A 46 -12.24 39.87 -7.31
N GLU A 47 -13.24 40.53 -6.69
CA GLU A 47 -13.98 39.99 -5.55
C GLU A 47 -15.47 39.92 -5.89
N TYR A 48 -16.09 38.76 -5.63
CA TYR A 48 -17.53 38.57 -5.87
C TYR A 48 -18.21 38.12 -4.59
N SER A 49 -19.19 38.88 -4.12
CA SER A 49 -20.03 38.50 -2.99
C SER A 49 -20.88 37.30 -3.34
N MET A 50 -20.99 36.36 -2.39
CA MET A 50 -21.85 35.17 -2.42
C MET A 50 -22.81 35.23 -1.24
N PRO A 51 -23.93 36.04 -1.36
CA PRO A 51 -24.78 36.36 -0.22
C PRO A 51 -25.61 35.16 0.23
N GLU A 52 -26.01 35.17 1.51
CA GLU A 52 -26.80 34.08 2.10
C GLU A 52 -28.19 33.95 1.51
N TYR A 53 -28.81 35.04 1.11
CA TYR A 53 -30.16 35.02 0.55
C TYR A 53 -30.23 34.39 -0.86
N GLU A 54 -29.10 34.21 -1.55
CA GLU A 54 -28.98 33.48 -2.81
C GLU A 54 -28.62 32.00 -2.62
N ALA A 55 -28.41 31.54 -1.37
CA ALA A 55 -27.95 30.18 -1.08
C ALA A 55 -29.06 29.13 -1.18
N VAL A 56 -28.69 27.89 -1.42
CA VAL A 56 -29.53 26.72 -1.26
C VAL A 56 -28.98 25.89 -0.07
N GLY A 57 -29.73 25.86 1.03
CA GLY A 57 -29.25 25.31 2.28
C GLY A 57 -28.04 26.10 2.80
N GLU A 58 -26.87 25.43 2.92
CA GLU A 58 -25.59 26.07 3.28
C GLU A 58 -24.69 26.28 2.06
N VAL A 59 -25.15 25.98 0.83
CA VAL A 59 -24.33 26.12 -0.37
C VAL A 59 -24.45 27.53 -0.92
N ARG A 60 -23.33 28.25 -0.98
CA ARG A 60 -23.14 29.51 -1.68
C ARG A 60 -22.68 29.20 -3.10
N PHE A 61 -23.23 29.89 -4.09
CA PHE A 61 -22.85 29.66 -5.47
C PHE A 61 -23.01 30.89 -6.34
N LEU A 62 -22.25 30.97 -7.40
CA LEU A 62 -22.35 31.92 -8.49
C LEU A 62 -21.67 31.38 -9.75
N ALA A 63 -21.93 31.96 -10.89
CA ALA A 63 -21.14 31.72 -12.08
C ALA A 63 -20.54 33.03 -12.63
N ILE A 64 -19.42 32.89 -13.34
CA ILE A 64 -18.74 34.01 -14.02
C ILE A 64 -18.65 33.70 -15.50
N GLU A 65 -19.13 34.60 -16.34
CA GLU A 65 -18.99 34.57 -17.79
C GLU A 65 -17.74 35.34 -18.23
N GLY A 66 -17.09 34.86 -19.29
CA GLY A 66 -15.94 35.52 -19.91
C GLY A 66 -14.67 35.48 -19.07
N VAL A 67 -14.49 34.43 -18.24
CA VAL A 67 -13.25 34.16 -17.54
C VAL A 67 -12.44 33.12 -18.31
N ASP A 68 -11.18 33.43 -18.59
CA ASP A 68 -10.23 32.46 -19.13
C ASP A 68 -9.67 31.63 -17.97
N ALA A 69 -10.15 30.38 -17.84
CA ALA A 69 -9.80 29.48 -16.76
C ALA A 69 -8.28 29.24 -16.60
N ALA A 70 -7.53 29.32 -17.69
CA ALA A 70 -6.08 29.13 -17.67
C ALA A 70 -5.31 30.32 -17.06
N GLN A 71 -5.94 31.50 -16.99
CA GLN A 71 -5.30 32.73 -16.52
C GLN A 71 -5.63 33.09 -15.08
N TYR A 72 -6.53 32.34 -14.43
CA TYR A 72 -7.01 32.69 -13.11
C TYR A 72 -6.85 31.55 -12.09
N GLU A 73 -6.63 31.97 -10.85
CA GLU A 73 -6.60 31.16 -9.64
C GLU A 73 -7.63 31.72 -8.68
N TYR A 74 -8.09 30.95 -7.69
CA TYR A 74 -9.13 31.39 -6.79
C TYR A 74 -8.96 30.91 -5.35
N ASN A 75 -9.58 31.64 -4.44
CA ASN A 75 -9.86 31.26 -3.05
C ASN A 75 -11.26 31.74 -2.68
N TYR A 76 -11.73 31.27 -1.53
CA TYR A 76 -12.85 31.90 -0.84
C TYR A 76 -12.37 32.74 0.33
N ARG A 77 -13.10 33.79 0.65
CA ARG A 77 -12.99 34.50 1.94
C ARG A 77 -14.26 34.27 2.72
N VAL A 78 -14.17 33.54 3.86
CA VAL A 78 -15.28 33.30 4.77
C VAL A 78 -15.05 34.17 6.01
N ASP A 79 -15.96 35.14 6.26
CA ASP A 79 -15.78 36.27 7.16
C ASP A 79 -14.49 37.05 6.81
N LYS A 80 -13.42 36.86 7.59
CA LYS A 80 -12.12 37.52 7.39
C LYS A 80 -11.00 36.54 7.01
N LYS A 81 -11.32 35.24 6.96
CA LYS A 81 -10.34 34.19 6.71
C LYS A 81 -10.37 33.75 5.25
N VAL A 82 -9.21 33.79 4.59
CA VAL A 82 -9.03 33.16 3.28
C VAL A 82 -8.95 31.67 3.46
N CYS A 83 -9.62 30.91 2.61
CA CYS A 83 -9.61 29.46 2.63
C CYS A 83 -9.65 28.90 1.21
N ILE A 84 -9.07 27.72 1.07
CA ILE A 84 -9.11 26.94 -0.17
C ILE A 84 -10.44 26.19 -0.24
N ASP A 85 -10.93 25.98 -1.46
CA ASP A 85 -12.10 25.15 -1.71
C ASP A 85 -11.86 23.70 -1.28
N PRO A 86 -12.69 23.10 -0.44
CA PRO A 86 -12.59 21.68 -0.10
C PRO A 86 -12.67 20.72 -1.29
N TYR A 87 -13.25 21.16 -2.40
CA TYR A 87 -13.41 20.40 -3.65
C TYR A 87 -12.41 20.82 -4.74
N VAL A 88 -11.36 21.54 -4.35
CA VAL A 88 -10.31 21.96 -5.29
C VAL A 88 -9.63 20.75 -5.92
N LYS A 89 -9.44 20.79 -7.24
CA LYS A 89 -8.80 19.70 -8.00
C LYS A 89 -7.31 19.91 -8.28
N GLU A 90 -6.81 21.13 -8.09
CA GLU A 90 -5.41 21.48 -8.22
C GLU A 90 -5.07 22.68 -7.35
N ILE A 91 -3.94 22.60 -6.65
CA ILE A 91 -3.45 23.67 -5.76
C ILE A 91 -2.14 24.23 -6.30
N THR A 92 -2.03 25.56 -6.29
CA THR A 92 -0.81 26.30 -6.61
C THR A 92 -0.22 26.96 -5.38
N GLY A 93 1.07 27.34 -5.44
CA GLY A 93 1.75 28.01 -4.32
C GLY A 93 2.26 27.07 -3.21
N HIS A 94 2.10 25.73 -3.35
CA HIS A 94 2.57 24.74 -2.37
C HIS A 94 3.43 23.63 -3.02
N LYS A 95 4.41 24.03 -3.82
CA LYS A 95 5.19 23.13 -4.67
C LYS A 95 6.40 22.50 -3.96
N VAL A 96 6.92 23.13 -2.93
CA VAL A 96 8.14 22.67 -2.24
C VAL A 96 7.76 21.98 -0.95
N PHE A 97 8.02 20.67 -0.88
CA PHE A 97 7.75 19.87 0.32
C PHE A 97 8.61 20.35 1.50
N GLY A 98 8.00 20.49 2.67
CA GLY A 98 8.66 20.91 3.90
C GLY A 98 8.75 22.42 4.09
N GLN A 99 8.11 23.23 3.25
CA GLN A 99 7.93 24.65 3.51
C GLN A 99 6.74 24.88 4.46
N LYS A 100 6.97 25.74 5.49
CA LYS A 100 5.91 26.16 6.41
C LYS A 100 5.03 27.24 5.76
N GLU A 101 4.31 26.85 4.74
CA GLU A 101 3.30 27.70 4.11
C GLU A 101 1.94 27.44 4.76
N ASN A 102 1.24 28.51 5.11
CA ASN A 102 -0.14 28.38 5.56
C ASN A 102 -1.04 28.15 4.34
N LEU A 103 -1.70 27.02 4.27
CA LEU A 103 -2.65 26.71 3.19
C LEU A 103 -3.81 27.71 3.14
N ASP A 104 -4.23 28.25 4.29
CA ASP A 104 -5.24 29.32 4.39
C ASP A 104 -4.61 30.72 4.15
N SER A 105 -3.94 30.92 3.05
CA SER A 105 -3.27 32.17 2.69
C SER A 105 -3.57 32.59 1.26
N HIS A 106 -3.32 33.87 0.93
CA HIS A 106 -3.45 34.37 -0.42
C HIS A 106 -2.39 33.81 -1.41
N LYS A 107 -1.38 33.12 -0.91
CA LYS A 107 -0.30 32.53 -1.72
C LYS A 107 -0.65 31.13 -2.24
N VAL A 108 -1.47 30.39 -1.46
CA VAL A 108 -1.90 29.05 -1.83
C VAL A 108 -3.32 29.11 -2.36
N ARG A 109 -3.56 28.64 -3.58
CA ARG A 109 -4.81 28.89 -4.32
C ARG A 109 -5.26 27.67 -5.08
N GLY A 110 -6.55 27.65 -5.37
CA GLY A 110 -7.13 26.68 -6.30
C GLY A 110 -6.93 27.13 -7.75
N ARG A 111 -6.58 26.18 -8.61
CA ARG A 111 -6.61 26.30 -10.07
C ARG A 111 -7.81 25.53 -10.60
N PHE A 112 -8.44 26.04 -11.64
CA PHE A 112 -9.64 25.43 -12.23
C PHE A 112 -9.55 25.22 -13.75
N SER A 113 -8.37 25.33 -14.34
CA SER A 113 -8.17 24.99 -15.75
C SER A 113 -8.39 23.50 -16.01
N GLU A 114 -9.04 23.17 -17.13
CA GLU A 114 -9.11 21.83 -17.66
C GLU A 114 -7.92 21.60 -18.58
N GLU A 115 -7.26 20.46 -18.44
CA GLU A 115 -6.19 20.01 -19.33
C GLU A 115 -6.64 18.76 -20.06
N ASP A 116 -6.61 18.81 -21.38
CA ASP A 116 -6.77 17.62 -22.21
C ASP A 116 -5.58 16.68 -21.98
N PHE A 117 -5.88 15.42 -21.71
CA PHE A 117 -4.88 14.37 -21.54
C PHE A 117 -5.21 13.17 -22.43
N ASP A 118 -4.27 12.83 -23.30
CA ASP A 118 -4.41 11.65 -24.15
C ASP A 118 -4.04 10.38 -23.36
N TRP A 119 -5.04 9.63 -23.00
CA TRP A 119 -4.90 8.35 -22.33
C TRP A 119 -4.44 7.21 -23.27
N GLU A 120 -4.40 7.45 -24.61
CA GLU A 120 -3.98 6.45 -25.60
C GLU A 120 -4.78 5.12 -25.50
N GLY A 121 -6.05 5.22 -25.12
CA GLY A 121 -6.92 4.08 -24.92
C GLY A 121 -6.73 3.30 -23.62
N ASP A 122 -6.01 3.87 -22.67
CA ASP A 122 -5.81 3.28 -21.34
C ASP A 122 -7.11 2.96 -20.61
N ARG A 123 -7.10 1.87 -19.84
CA ARG A 123 -8.23 1.38 -19.04
C ARG A 123 -7.70 0.73 -17.76
N LEU A 124 -8.57 0.60 -16.76
CA LEU A 124 -8.31 -0.16 -15.55
C LEU A 124 -7.84 -1.58 -15.90
N LEU A 125 -6.77 -2.05 -15.28
CA LEU A 125 -6.18 -3.36 -15.57
C LEU A 125 -7.02 -4.51 -15.05
N GLN A 126 -7.78 -4.31 -13.96
CA GLN A 126 -8.66 -5.31 -13.35
C GLN A 126 -7.97 -6.66 -13.09
N ILE A 127 -6.72 -6.64 -12.62
CA ILE A 127 -5.99 -7.85 -12.25
C ILE A 127 -6.80 -8.63 -11.20
N PRO A 128 -7.05 -9.93 -11.38
CA PRO A 128 -7.77 -10.73 -10.39
C PRO A 128 -7.12 -10.62 -9.00
N CYS A 129 -7.93 -10.44 -7.95
CA CYS A 129 -7.39 -10.18 -6.61
C CYS A 129 -6.42 -11.25 -6.11
N HIS A 130 -6.59 -12.51 -6.51
CA HIS A 130 -5.71 -13.61 -6.14
C HIS A 130 -4.37 -13.61 -6.88
N GLU A 131 -4.27 -12.90 -8.02
CA GLU A 131 -3.03 -12.74 -8.80
C GLU A 131 -2.22 -11.52 -8.41
N VAL A 132 -2.74 -10.66 -7.53
CA VAL A 132 -2.06 -9.44 -7.11
C VAL A 132 -0.80 -9.77 -6.31
N ILE A 133 0.30 -9.11 -6.68
CA ILE A 133 1.53 -8.98 -5.91
C ILE A 133 1.74 -7.47 -5.70
N ALA A 134 1.38 -6.99 -4.52
CA ALA A 134 1.37 -5.58 -4.21
C ALA A 134 2.70 -5.10 -3.60
N TYR A 135 2.97 -3.80 -3.78
CA TYR A 135 4.14 -3.12 -3.24
C TYR A 135 3.72 -1.77 -2.66
N SER A 136 3.79 -1.61 -1.34
CA SER A 136 3.41 -0.39 -0.65
C SER A 136 4.58 0.59 -0.58
N LEU A 137 4.34 1.84 -0.99
CA LEU A 137 5.38 2.86 -1.06
C LEU A 137 4.87 4.27 -0.71
N HIS A 138 5.78 5.11 -0.24
CA HIS A 138 5.58 6.55 -0.11
C HIS A 138 6.19 7.26 -1.32
N VAL A 139 5.43 8.07 -2.07
CA VAL A 139 5.88 8.70 -3.32
C VAL A 139 7.22 9.40 -3.16
N ARG A 140 7.34 10.25 -2.13
CA ARG A 140 8.57 11.00 -1.88
C ARG A 140 9.70 10.09 -1.38
N GLY A 141 9.47 9.29 -0.35
CA GLY A 141 10.48 8.43 0.27
C GLY A 141 11.06 7.38 -0.67
N PHE A 142 10.27 6.93 -1.63
CA PHE A 142 10.68 5.90 -2.59
C PHE A 142 11.91 6.29 -3.41
N SER A 143 12.00 7.56 -3.83
CA SER A 143 13.08 7.99 -4.74
C SER A 143 13.89 9.19 -4.26
N MET A 144 13.59 9.79 -3.10
CA MET A 144 14.21 11.03 -2.64
C MET A 144 15.69 10.88 -2.29
N HIS A 145 16.10 9.76 -1.72
CA HIS A 145 17.50 9.51 -1.36
C HIS A 145 18.42 9.57 -2.60
N SER A 146 19.61 10.15 -2.44
CA SER A 146 20.57 10.37 -3.53
C SER A 146 20.96 9.09 -4.29
N SER A 147 20.97 7.95 -3.60
CA SER A 147 21.27 6.63 -4.17
C SER A 147 20.21 6.10 -5.14
N SER A 148 19.02 6.71 -5.20
CA SER A 148 17.96 6.31 -6.14
C SER A 148 18.37 6.49 -7.59
N LYS A 149 19.26 7.45 -7.86
CA LYS A 149 19.79 7.84 -9.20
C LYS A 149 18.69 8.26 -10.20
N VAL A 150 17.48 8.55 -9.73
CA VAL A 150 16.43 9.09 -10.60
C VAL A 150 16.62 10.60 -10.80
N LYS A 151 16.16 11.12 -11.92
CA LYS A 151 16.25 12.54 -12.25
C LYS A 151 15.25 13.38 -11.45
N ARG A 152 14.02 12.90 -11.33
CA ARG A 152 12.89 13.58 -10.64
C ARG A 152 12.62 12.93 -9.30
N LYS A 153 13.52 13.19 -8.32
CA LYS A 153 13.44 12.57 -6.98
C LYS A 153 12.21 13.01 -6.21
N GLY A 154 11.60 12.08 -5.51
CA GLY A 154 10.47 12.33 -4.61
C GLY A 154 9.17 12.73 -5.30
N THR A 155 9.03 12.44 -6.61
CA THR A 155 7.88 12.81 -7.43
C THR A 155 7.22 11.61 -8.10
N PHE A 156 6.05 11.82 -8.70
CA PHE A 156 5.36 10.82 -9.54
C PHE A 156 6.27 10.32 -10.68
N ALA A 157 7.01 11.21 -11.33
CA ALA A 157 7.98 10.84 -12.37
C ALA A 157 9.13 9.97 -11.82
N GLY A 158 9.51 10.12 -10.56
CA GLY A 158 10.49 9.26 -9.90
C GLY A 158 10.02 7.81 -9.76
N ILE A 159 8.70 7.57 -9.61
CA ILE A 159 8.11 6.23 -9.64
C ILE A 159 8.23 5.64 -11.06
N VAL A 160 7.90 6.43 -12.08
CA VAL A 160 7.99 6.00 -13.49
C VAL A 160 9.40 5.53 -13.83
N GLU A 161 10.44 6.27 -13.39
CA GLU A 161 11.84 5.89 -13.61
C GLU A 161 12.21 4.55 -12.92
N LYS A 162 11.43 4.11 -11.91
CA LYS A 162 11.64 2.86 -11.18
C LYS A 162 10.73 1.70 -11.63
N LEU A 163 9.86 1.87 -12.61
CA LEU A 163 9.02 0.81 -13.14
C LEU A 163 9.81 -0.43 -13.61
N PRO A 164 10.97 -0.30 -14.28
CA PRO A 164 11.77 -1.47 -14.65
C PRO A 164 12.19 -2.33 -13.44
N TYR A 165 12.51 -1.70 -12.32
CA TYR A 165 12.83 -2.39 -11.07
C TYR A 165 11.61 -3.15 -10.51
N LEU A 166 10.45 -2.51 -10.44
CA LEU A 166 9.22 -3.13 -9.94
C LEU A 166 8.80 -4.33 -10.82
N LYS A 167 8.93 -4.19 -12.13
CA LYS A 167 8.69 -5.31 -13.07
C LYS A 167 9.66 -6.46 -12.88
N ASP A 168 10.95 -6.17 -12.72
CA ASP A 168 11.98 -7.19 -12.50
C ASP A 168 11.74 -7.95 -11.19
N LEU A 169 11.32 -7.27 -10.14
CA LEU A 169 10.91 -7.90 -8.88
C LEU A 169 9.66 -8.79 -9.06
N GLY A 170 8.82 -8.51 -10.04
CA GLY A 170 7.60 -9.26 -10.34
C GLY A 170 6.32 -8.65 -9.76
N ILE A 171 6.35 -7.37 -9.36
CA ILE A 171 5.22 -6.59 -8.85
C ILE A 171 4.22 -6.31 -9.98
N ASN A 172 2.93 -6.38 -9.67
CA ASN A 172 1.85 -6.00 -10.58
C ASN A 172 0.84 -5.03 -9.98
N GLN A 173 1.09 -4.52 -8.77
CA GLN A 173 0.31 -3.46 -8.15
C GLN A 173 1.18 -2.60 -7.24
N ILE A 174 1.11 -1.28 -7.34
CA ILE A 174 1.66 -0.36 -6.33
C ILE A 174 0.54 0.19 -5.45
N GLN A 175 0.82 0.30 -4.16
CA GLN A 175 -0.06 0.92 -3.17
C GLN A 175 0.63 2.18 -2.67
N CYS A 176 0.14 3.34 -3.12
CA CYS A 176 0.70 4.62 -2.75
C CYS A 176 0.09 5.14 -1.45
N MET A 177 0.92 5.49 -0.48
CA MET A 177 0.52 6.31 0.67
C MET A 177 -0.10 7.62 0.17
N PRO A 178 -0.73 8.45 1.03
CA PRO A 178 -1.51 9.60 0.61
C PRO A 178 -0.83 10.46 -0.45
N ILE A 179 -1.54 10.68 -1.56
CA ILE A 179 -1.07 11.50 -2.70
C ILE A 179 -1.88 12.78 -2.88
N TYR A 180 -2.93 12.99 -2.07
CA TYR A 180 -3.71 14.22 -2.09
C TYR A 180 -2.98 15.35 -1.37
N GLU A 181 -3.40 16.59 -1.58
CA GLU A 181 -2.81 17.75 -0.90
C GLU A 181 -3.18 17.75 0.59
N PHE A 182 -2.19 17.91 1.44
CA PHE A 182 -2.33 17.92 2.90
C PHE A 182 -1.42 18.97 3.55
N GLU A 183 -1.76 19.38 4.78
CA GLU A 183 -0.89 20.21 5.59
C GLU A 183 0.39 19.45 5.97
N GLU A 184 1.54 20.02 5.58
CA GLU A 184 2.85 19.41 5.84
C GLU A 184 3.38 19.70 7.24
N TYR A 185 2.67 20.51 8.02
CA TYR A 185 3.02 20.80 9.42
C TYR A 185 1.79 20.77 10.32
N THR A 186 1.86 19.98 11.38
CA THR A 186 0.91 20.00 12.48
C THR A 186 1.61 20.64 13.68
N GLY A 187 1.40 21.94 13.87
CA GLY A 187 2.16 22.75 14.83
C GLY A 187 3.64 22.84 14.44
N VAL A 188 4.54 22.27 15.25
CA VAL A 188 5.99 22.28 14.99
C VAL A 188 6.49 21.05 14.24
N ARG A 189 5.69 20.00 14.15
CA ARG A 189 6.08 18.72 13.53
C ARG A 189 5.68 18.66 12.06
N GLN A 190 6.56 18.07 11.28
CA GLN A 190 6.28 17.81 9.87
C GLN A 190 5.34 16.62 9.74
N ASN A 191 4.32 16.73 8.91
CA ASN A 191 3.45 15.64 8.50
C ASN A 191 4.01 15.03 7.21
N TYR A 192 4.88 14.04 7.34
CA TYR A 192 5.51 13.40 6.19
C TYR A 192 4.57 12.38 5.52
N TRP A 193 3.76 11.66 6.30
CA TRP A 193 2.88 10.62 5.74
C TRP A 193 1.63 11.14 5.05
N GLY A 194 1.19 12.37 5.37
CA GLY A 194 0.00 12.97 4.78
C GLY A 194 -1.32 12.55 5.42
N TYR A 195 -1.29 12.04 6.65
CA TYR A 195 -2.51 11.74 7.40
C TYR A 195 -3.12 12.99 8.04
N GLY A 196 -4.43 12.94 8.29
CA GLY A 196 -5.19 14.03 8.87
C GLY A 196 -6.00 14.80 7.83
N LYS A 197 -6.21 16.09 8.05
CA LYS A 197 -6.97 16.93 7.12
C LYS A 197 -6.22 17.15 5.82
N GLY A 198 -6.95 17.04 4.71
CA GLY A 198 -6.41 17.27 3.38
C GLY A 198 -7.46 17.80 2.41
N TYR A 199 -6.99 18.28 1.28
CA TYR A 199 -7.79 18.62 0.11
C TYR A 199 -7.82 17.40 -0.80
N TYR A 200 -8.72 16.48 -0.47
CA TYR A 200 -8.71 15.11 -0.98
C TYR A 200 -8.86 14.98 -2.48
N PHE A 201 -9.39 15.98 -3.19
CA PHE A 201 -9.57 15.95 -4.65
C PHE A 201 -8.33 16.42 -5.43
N ALA A 202 -7.41 17.12 -4.78
CA ALA A 202 -6.21 17.66 -5.41
C ALA A 202 -5.00 16.74 -5.18
N PRO A 203 -4.27 16.31 -6.23
CA PRO A 203 -2.97 15.68 -6.06
C PRO A 203 -1.99 16.59 -5.35
N LYS A 204 -1.10 16.03 -4.54
CA LYS A 204 -0.08 16.75 -3.78
C LYS A 204 0.84 17.55 -4.71
N ALA A 205 0.77 18.88 -4.63
CA ALA A 205 1.53 19.77 -5.50
C ALA A 205 3.05 19.52 -5.47
N SER A 206 3.59 19.21 -4.28
CA SER A 206 5.01 18.92 -4.08
C SER A 206 5.47 17.53 -4.56
N TYR A 207 4.56 16.66 -5.04
CA TYR A 207 4.90 15.41 -5.71
C TYR A 207 5.01 15.56 -7.22
N GLY A 208 4.74 16.77 -7.77
CA GLY A 208 5.04 17.15 -9.13
C GLY A 208 6.44 17.79 -9.26
N TYR A 209 6.99 17.73 -10.45
CA TYR A 209 8.23 18.45 -10.80
C TYR A 209 7.96 19.73 -11.64
N SER A 210 6.76 19.86 -12.20
CA SER A 210 6.30 21.03 -12.97
C SER A 210 5.10 21.69 -12.29
N ASP A 211 4.45 22.63 -12.96
CA ASP A 211 3.20 23.27 -12.48
C ASP A 211 1.94 22.51 -12.94
N HIS A 212 2.10 21.28 -13.45
CA HIS A 212 1.03 20.44 -14.00
C HIS A 212 0.95 19.10 -13.27
N VAL A 213 0.83 19.13 -11.93
CA VAL A 213 0.85 17.92 -11.10
C VAL A 213 -0.25 16.92 -11.45
N ARG A 214 -1.43 17.40 -11.88
CA ARG A 214 -2.53 16.55 -12.35
C ARG A 214 -2.09 15.70 -13.56
N ARG A 215 -1.47 16.34 -14.53
CA ARG A 215 -0.92 15.67 -15.73
C ARG A 215 0.16 14.65 -15.35
N GLU A 216 1.05 15.02 -14.43
CA GLU A 216 2.13 14.12 -13.99
C GLU A 216 1.59 12.87 -13.27
N LEU A 217 0.51 13.00 -12.49
CA LEU A 217 -0.18 11.84 -11.91
C LEU A 217 -0.80 10.95 -13.00
N LYS A 218 -1.47 11.54 -14.00
CA LYS A 218 -2.02 10.79 -15.15
C LYS A 218 -0.91 10.05 -15.93
N GLU A 219 0.23 10.71 -16.20
CA GLU A 219 1.39 10.08 -16.84
C GLU A 219 1.96 8.93 -16.02
N MET A 220 2.02 9.06 -14.69
CA MET A 220 2.45 7.97 -13.81
C MET A 220 1.49 6.78 -13.92
N VAL A 221 0.18 6.98 -13.80
CA VAL A 221 -0.81 5.90 -13.88
C VAL A 221 -0.76 5.22 -15.24
N LYS A 222 -0.81 6.00 -16.34
CA LYS A 222 -0.67 5.48 -17.71
C LYS A 222 0.60 4.65 -17.89
N SER A 223 1.73 5.11 -17.33
CA SER A 223 3.00 4.39 -17.40
C SER A 223 2.98 3.09 -16.60
N CYS A 224 2.35 3.08 -15.42
CA CYS A 224 2.14 1.89 -14.60
C CYS A 224 1.28 0.87 -15.36
N HIS A 225 0.15 1.29 -15.95
CA HIS A 225 -0.74 0.42 -16.72
C HIS A 225 -0.03 -0.18 -17.94
N LYS A 226 0.73 0.61 -18.70
CA LYS A 226 1.58 0.10 -19.80
C LYS A 226 2.62 -0.92 -19.32
N ALA A 227 3.04 -0.82 -18.07
CA ALA A 227 3.93 -1.81 -17.44
C ALA A 227 3.20 -3.04 -16.89
N GLY A 228 1.85 -3.09 -16.91
CA GLY A 228 1.03 -4.13 -16.30
C GLY A 228 0.97 -4.01 -14.76
N ILE A 229 1.04 -2.80 -14.23
CA ILE A 229 1.05 -2.50 -12.79
C ILE A 229 -0.16 -1.64 -12.46
N GLU A 230 -1.07 -2.14 -11.61
CA GLU A 230 -2.18 -1.36 -11.04
C GLU A 230 -1.69 -0.29 -10.09
N VAL A 231 -2.45 0.80 -9.99
CA VAL A 231 -2.21 1.87 -9.01
C VAL A 231 -3.37 1.91 -8.01
N VAL A 232 -3.05 1.69 -6.73
CA VAL A 232 -3.98 1.74 -5.61
C VAL A 232 -3.57 2.87 -4.67
N LEU A 233 -4.54 3.64 -4.18
CA LEU A 233 -4.29 4.77 -3.29
C LEU A 233 -4.75 4.48 -1.87
N GLU A 234 -3.92 4.81 -0.90
CA GLU A 234 -4.35 4.88 0.49
C GLU A 234 -5.03 6.22 0.76
N MET A 235 -6.32 6.14 1.18
CA MET A 235 -7.16 7.31 1.43
C MET A 235 -7.62 7.33 2.89
N PRO A 236 -6.74 7.75 3.82
CA PRO A 236 -7.07 7.85 5.24
C PRO A 236 -7.88 9.12 5.50
N PHE A 237 -9.14 9.12 5.10
CA PHE A 237 -10.03 10.24 5.37
C PHE A 237 -10.06 10.58 6.87
N ALA A 238 -10.06 11.87 7.17
CA ALA A 238 -10.19 12.34 8.55
C ALA A 238 -11.58 12.02 9.13
N GLU A 239 -11.63 11.79 10.43
CA GLU A 239 -12.91 11.65 11.14
C GLU A 239 -13.82 12.86 10.89
N GLY A 240 -15.12 12.59 10.69
CA GLY A 240 -16.12 13.62 10.40
C GLY A 240 -16.20 14.05 8.93
N ILE A 241 -15.47 13.39 8.02
CA ILE A 241 -15.72 13.60 6.58
C ILE A 241 -17.17 13.28 6.24
N LEU A 242 -17.78 14.11 5.40
CA LEU A 242 -19.13 13.82 4.92
C LEU A 242 -19.11 12.55 4.04
N PRO A 243 -20.00 11.58 4.26
CA PRO A 243 -20.08 10.35 3.48
C PRO A 243 -20.09 10.59 1.97
N GLN A 244 -20.86 11.59 1.54
CA GLN A 244 -20.97 11.99 0.14
C GLN A 244 -19.62 12.44 -0.43
N THR A 245 -18.85 13.23 0.33
CA THR A 245 -17.54 13.74 -0.10
C THR A 245 -16.55 12.59 -0.32
N ALA A 246 -16.56 11.57 0.55
CA ALA A 246 -15.69 10.39 0.37
C ALA A 246 -16.04 9.63 -0.93
N VAL A 247 -17.34 9.40 -1.19
CA VAL A 247 -17.79 8.72 -2.43
C VAL A 247 -17.38 9.52 -3.67
N GLU A 248 -17.65 10.83 -3.68
CA GLU A 248 -17.32 11.72 -4.80
C GLU A 248 -15.81 11.78 -5.04
N CYS A 249 -15.02 11.78 -3.99
CA CYS A 249 -13.56 11.77 -4.07
C CYS A 249 -13.04 10.49 -4.74
N LEU A 250 -13.51 9.30 -4.33
CA LEU A 250 -13.06 8.05 -4.92
C LEU A 250 -13.50 7.93 -6.39
N ARG A 251 -14.74 8.35 -6.71
CA ARG A 251 -15.21 8.46 -8.10
C ARG A 251 -14.33 9.40 -8.93
N HIS A 252 -13.95 10.55 -8.37
CA HIS A 252 -13.06 11.51 -9.05
C HIS A 252 -11.73 10.87 -9.41
N TYR A 253 -11.05 10.21 -8.47
CA TYR A 253 -9.78 9.56 -8.76
C TYR A 253 -9.90 8.42 -9.78
N MET A 254 -10.98 7.64 -9.71
CA MET A 254 -11.20 6.56 -10.68
C MET A 254 -11.48 7.11 -12.08
N LEU A 255 -12.35 8.13 -12.21
CA LEU A 255 -12.76 8.68 -13.50
C LEU A 255 -11.70 9.57 -14.14
N GLU A 256 -11.01 10.37 -13.33
CA GLU A 256 -10.04 11.36 -13.81
C GLU A 256 -8.64 10.80 -13.97
N TYR A 257 -8.24 9.85 -13.10
CA TYR A 257 -6.86 9.33 -13.04
C TYR A 257 -6.75 7.83 -13.29
N HIS A 258 -7.84 7.15 -13.61
CA HIS A 258 -7.88 5.70 -13.85
C HIS A 258 -7.30 4.87 -12.70
N ILE A 259 -7.53 5.28 -11.45
CA ILE A 259 -7.05 4.55 -10.27
C ILE A 259 -7.77 3.21 -10.13
N ASP A 260 -7.02 2.10 -9.99
CA ASP A 260 -7.53 0.73 -9.95
C ASP A 260 -8.09 0.33 -8.59
N GLY A 261 -7.76 1.05 -7.52
CA GLY A 261 -8.27 0.71 -6.20
C GLY A 261 -7.92 1.71 -5.11
N PHE A 262 -8.54 1.48 -3.96
CA PHE A 262 -8.39 2.31 -2.77
C PHE A 262 -8.25 1.46 -1.52
N ILE A 263 -7.39 1.89 -0.60
CA ILE A 263 -7.29 1.36 0.76
C ILE A 263 -7.90 2.40 1.68
N ILE A 264 -8.97 2.04 2.38
CA ILE A 264 -9.75 2.96 3.21
C ILE A 264 -10.06 2.36 4.58
N ASN A 265 -10.28 3.23 5.55
CA ASN A 265 -10.74 2.81 6.88
C ASN A 265 -12.28 2.64 6.85
N PRO A 266 -12.81 1.41 7.01
CA PRO A 266 -14.25 1.15 6.92
C PRO A 266 -15.07 1.78 8.06
N TYR A 267 -14.42 2.26 9.12
CA TYR A 267 -15.08 2.91 10.27
C TYR A 267 -15.29 4.41 10.08
N VAL A 268 -14.62 5.03 9.09
CA VAL A 268 -14.67 6.48 8.83
C VAL A 268 -15.59 6.81 7.66
N VAL A 269 -15.80 5.87 6.75
CA VAL A 269 -16.56 6.08 5.50
C VAL A 269 -17.79 5.17 5.42
N PRO A 270 -18.78 5.48 4.57
CA PRO A 270 -19.97 4.65 4.37
C PRO A 270 -19.62 3.40 3.56
N TRP A 271 -18.98 2.40 4.18
CA TRP A 271 -18.44 1.20 3.54
C TRP A 271 -19.42 0.51 2.58
N GLU A 272 -20.66 0.28 3.02
CA GLU A 272 -21.68 -0.34 2.16
C GLU A 272 -22.03 0.52 0.95
N GLY A 273 -22.08 1.83 1.11
CA GLY A 273 -22.33 2.77 0.02
C GLY A 273 -21.24 2.72 -1.03
N LEU A 274 -19.97 2.65 -0.59
CA LEU A 274 -18.81 2.56 -1.48
C LEU A 274 -18.75 1.24 -2.24
N THR A 275 -18.90 0.11 -1.54
CA THR A 275 -18.80 -1.23 -2.14
C THR A 275 -19.98 -1.57 -3.08
N LYS A 276 -21.12 -0.87 -2.94
CA LYS A 276 -22.30 -1.02 -3.81
C LYS A 276 -22.41 0.06 -4.88
N ASP A 277 -21.49 1.03 -4.89
CA ASP A 277 -21.51 2.13 -5.84
C ASP A 277 -21.33 1.63 -7.29
N PRO A 278 -22.27 1.97 -8.22
CA PRO A 278 -22.20 1.44 -9.58
C PRO A 278 -21.01 1.98 -10.40
N ILE A 279 -20.51 3.19 -10.08
CA ILE A 279 -19.34 3.78 -10.75
C ILE A 279 -18.06 3.11 -10.24
N LEU A 280 -17.97 2.85 -8.94
CA LEU A 280 -16.79 2.17 -8.33
C LEU A 280 -16.82 0.65 -8.50
N ARG A 281 -17.81 0.10 -9.20
CA ARG A 281 -17.88 -1.33 -9.49
C ARG A 281 -16.72 -1.76 -10.40
N GLY A 282 -15.93 -2.71 -9.94
CA GLY A 282 -14.71 -3.16 -10.65
C GLY A 282 -13.42 -2.51 -10.16
N VAL A 283 -13.52 -1.50 -9.28
CA VAL A 283 -12.40 -0.92 -8.54
C VAL A 283 -12.18 -1.71 -7.25
N LYS A 284 -10.95 -1.97 -6.89
CA LYS A 284 -10.60 -2.65 -5.64
C LYS A 284 -10.81 -1.71 -4.45
N ILE A 285 -11.79 -1.98 -3.60
CA ILE A 285 -12.01 -1.27 -2.34
C ILE A 285 -11.54 -2.17 -1.20
N TRP A 286 -10.40 -1.85 -0.62
CA TRP A 286 -9.73 -2.67 0.37
C TRP A 286 -9.63 -1.98 1.73
N LYS A 287 -9.51 -2.78 2.77
CA LYS A 287 -9.21 -2.36 4.15
C LYS A 287 -7.84 -2.88 4.57
N LYS A 288 -7.20 -2.22 5.52
CA LYS A 288 -6.06 -2.78 6.25
C LYS A 288 -6.55 -3.54 7.47
N GLU A 289 -5.95 -4.69 7.72
CA GLU A 289 -6.27 -5.55 8.84
C GLU A 289 -4.98 -6.20 9.38
N ASP A 290 -4.63 -5.90 10.62
CA ASP A 290 -3.35 -6.30 11.21
C ASP A 290 -3.33 -7.77 11.69
N TRP A 291 -4.44 -8.51 11.60
CA TRP A 291 -4.52 -9.87 12.11
C TRP A 291 -3.48 -10.80 11.48
N PHE A 292 -3.35 -10.81 10.14
CA PHE A 292 -2.38 -11.65 9.44
C PHE A 292 -0.95 -11.35 9.90
N GLN A 293 -0.54 -10.07 9.90
CA GLN A 293 0.82 -9.69 10.32
C GLN A 293 1.11 -10.11 11.76
N ASN A 294 0.16 -9.93 12.67
CA ASN A 294 0.34 -10.27 14.09
C ASN A 294 0.52 -11.79 14.29
N VAL A 295 -0.30 -12.61 13.62
CA VAL A 295 -0.20 -14.07 13.65
C VAL A 295 1.15 -14.53 13.08
N ILE A 296 1.52 -14.03 11.90
CA ILE A 296 2.74 -14.47 11.22
C ILE A 296 4.00 -14.00 11.95
N ARG A 297 4.04 -12.78 12.49
CA ARG A 297 5.17 -12.28 13.30
C ARG A 297 5.40 -13.12 14.55
N ARG A 298 4.33 -13.48 15.26
CA ARG A 298 4.40 -14.34 16.45
C ARG A 298 4.89 -15.75 16.12
N PHE A 299 4.40 -16.34 15.04
CA PHE A 299 4.89 -17.63 14.58
C PHE A 299 6.35 -17.57 14.13
N LEU A 300 6.73 -16.56 13.35
CA LEU A 300 8.10 -16.32 12.90
C LEU A 300 9.09 -16.20 14.07
N LYS A 301 8.68 -15.49 15.12
CA LYS A 301 9.44 -15.40 16.39
C LYS A 301 9.53 -16.73 17.11
N GLY A 302 8.55 -17.61 16.95
CA GLY A 302 8.45 -18.93 17.59
C GLY A 302 7.69 -18.89 18.90
N ASP A 303 6.65 -18.06 18.99
CA ASP A 303 5.71 -18.07 20.11
C ASP A 303 4.94 -19.40 20.15
N GLU A 304 4.54 -19.80 21.35
CA GLU A 304 3.75 -21.01 21.59
C GLU A 304 2.29 -20.86 21.15
N GLY A 305 1.64 -21.99 20.85
CA GLY A 305 0.20 -22.03 20.56
C GLY A 305 -0.23 -21.35 19.26
N MET A 306 0.69 -21.09 18.32
CA MET A 306 0.38 -20.33 17.10
C MET A 306 -0.10 -21.18 15.92
N VAL A 307 0.00 -22.51 15.99
CA VAL A 307 -0.25 -23.39 14.83
C VAL A 307 -1.65 -23.21 14.24
N ASP A 308 -2.69 -23.19 15.09
CA ASP A 308 -4.07 -23.03 14.63
C ASP A 308 -4.31 -21.68 13.95
N GLU A 309 -3.79 -20.60 14.54
CA GLU A 309 -3.90 -19.25 13.97
C GLU A 309 -3.18 -19.14 12.63
N VAL A 310 -1.97 -19.70 12.54
CA VAL A 310 -1.18 -19.73 11.30
C VAL A 310 -1.88 -20.54 10.22
N THR A 311 -2.46 -21.69 10.57
CA THR A 311 -3.25 -22.50 9.64
C THR A 311 -4.38 -21.69 9.01
N ARG A 312 -5.12 -20.93 9.84
CA ARG A 312 -6.17 -20.03 9.37
C ARG A 312 -5.61 -18.89 8.52
N ALA A 313 -4.51 -18.27 8.96
CA ALA A 313 -3.87 -17.16 8.24
C ALA A 313 -3.36 -17.58 6.85
N LEU A 314 -2.68 -18.70 6.73
CA LEU A 314 -2.17 -19.22 5.46
C LEU A 314 -3.28 -19.62 4.48
N ARG A 315 -4.42 -20.08 4.99
CA ARG A 315 -5.57 -20.52 4.18
C ARG A 315 -6.46 -19.39 3.69
N ARG A 316 -6.54 -18.29 4.44
CA ARG A 316 -7.44 -17.17 4.17
C ARG A 316 -7.08 -16.47 2.86
N ASN A 317 -8.02 -16.42 1.91
CA ASN A 317 -7.80 -15.76 0.62
C ASN A 317 -8.09 -14.24 0.67
N THR A 318 -7.77 -13.54 -0.40
CA THR A 318 -7.92 -12.07 -0.50
C THR A 318 -9.37 -11.60 -0.33
N LYS A 319 -10.34 -12.39 -0.81
CA LYS A 319 -11.77 -12.06 -0.71
C LYS A 319 -12.24 -12.11 0.74
N GLU A 320 -11.82 -13.12 1.50
CA GLU A 320 -12.13 -13.22 2.94
C GLU A 320 -11.42 -12.13 3.75
N ALA A 321 -10.17 -11.80 3.37
CA ALA A 321 -9.39 -10.75 4.02
C ALA A 321 -9.95 -9.35 3.76
N GLY A 322 -10.55 -9.13 2.60
CA GLY A 322 -10.99 -7.80 2.16
C GLY A 322 -9.81 -6.86 1.88
N GLY A 323 -8.63 -7.41 1.59
CA GLY A 323 -7.41 -6.68 1.31
C GLY A 323 -6.19 -7.59 1.17
N CYS A 324 -5.01 -7.01 1.08
CA CYS A 324 -3.75 -7.75 1.02
C CYS A 324 -3.30 -8.28 2.38
N ASN A 325 -2.57 -9.39 2.35
CA ASN A 325 -1.73 -9.85 3.44
C ASN A 325 -0.43 -9.05 3.46
N TYR A 326 0.05 -8.66 4.63
CA TYR A 326 1.36 -8.03 4.82
C TYR A 326 1.98 -8.46 6.15
N ILE A 327 3.31 -8.44 6.24
CA ILE A 327 4.05 -8.69 7.49
C ILE A 327 4.51 -7.36 8.08
N THR A 328 4.80 -6.39 7.22
CA THR A 328 5.28 -5.05 7.56
C THR A 328 4.50 -4.00 6.78
N THR A 329 4.31 -2.85 7.40
CA THR A 329 3.70 -1.67 6.79
C THR A 329 4.50 -0.43 7.21
N HIS A 330 4.16 0.74 6.69
CA HIS A 330 4.75 2.01 7.12
C HIS A 330 4.49 2.33 8.61
N THR A 331 3.42 1.76 9.21
CA THR A 331 3.18 1.80 10.65
C THR A 331 3.80 0.57 11.31
N GLY A 332 4.88 0.76 12.06
CA GLY A 332 5.64 -0.33 12.67
C GLY A 332 7.05 -0.46 12.10
N PHE A 333 7.73 -1.54 12.45
CA PHE A 333 9.08 -1.82 11.98
C PHE A 333 9.10 -2.24 10.51
N THR A 334 10.18 -1.87 9.78
CA THR A 334 10.57 -2.54 8.53
C THR A 334 10.90 -4.00 8.82
N LEU A 335 10.99 -4.84 7.81
CA LEU A 335 11.28 -6.26 8.02
C LEU A 335 12.68 -6.49 8.62
N TYR A 336 13.66 -5.67 8.25
CA TYR A 336 14.99 -5.72 8.89
C TYR A 336 14.93 -5.30 10.36
N ASP A 337 14.18 -4.25 10.68
CA ASP A 337 14.04 -3.76 12.06
C ASP A 337 13.23 -4.75 12.92
N LEU A 338 12.24 -5.43 12.34
CA LEU A 338 11.43 -6.47 12.99
C LEU A 338 12.29 -7.63 13.55
N VAL A 339 13.40 -7.94 12.89
CA VAL A 339 14.33 -9.00 13.32
C VAL A 339 15.59 -8.46 13.98
N SER A 340 15.63 -7.14 14.25
CA SER A 340 16.82 -6.46 14.78
C SER A 340 16.57 -5.68 16.06
N TYR A 341 15.30 -5.39 16.39
CA TYR A 341 14.95 -4.59 17.57
C TYR A 341 13.80 -5.26 18.34
N ASP A 342 13.94 -5.33 19.67
CA ASP A 342 12.87 -5.72 20.56
C ASP A 342 12.04 -4.50 21.00
N SER A 343 12.70 -3.34 21.13
CA SER A 343 12.08 -2.08 21.54
C SER A 343 12.09 -1.04 20.42
N LYS A 344 11.10 -0.13 20.44
CA LYS A 344 11.06 0.99 19.52
C LYS A 344 12.10 2.06 19.89
N HIS A 345 12.62 2.77 18.89
CA HIS A 345 13.60 3.84 19.00
C HIS A 345 13.11 5.08 18.23
N ASN A 346 12.05 5.72 18.76
CA ASN A 346 11.38 6.87 18.13
C ASN A 346 11.87 8.22 18.67
N GLU A 347 13.02 8.29 19.36
CA GLU A 347 13.55 9.51 19.98
C GLU A 347 13.69 10.67 18.98
N ALA A 348 14.02 10.34 17.71
CA ALA A 348 14.13 11.31 16.63
C ALA A 348 12.81 12.06 16.33
N ASN A 349 11.65 11.51 16.74
CA ASN A 349 10.34 12.13 16.54
C ASN A 349 10.04 13.23 17.56
N GLY A 350 10.85 13.36 18.62
CA GLY A 350 10.70 14.39 19.65
C GLY A 350 9.49 14.19 20.57
N GLU A 351 9.01 12.94 20.73
CA GLU A 351 7.88 12.56 21.58
C GLU A 351 8.30 11.69 22.77
N ASN A 352 9.59 11.76 23.15
CA ASN A 352 10.16 10.98 24.24
C ASN A 352 9.92 9.46 24.08
N ASN A 353 9.95 8.97 22.83
CA ASN A 353 9.65 7.58 22.48
C ASN A 353 8.24 7.12 22.89
N GLY A 354 7.30 8.04 23.08
CA GLY A 354 5.92 7.77 23.49
C GLY A 354 4.97 7.43 22.33
N ASP A 355 5.38 7.73 21.11
CA ASP A 355 4.62 7.53 19.88
C ASP A 355 4.84 6.14 19.25
N GLY A 356 3.98 5.78 18.30
CA GLY A 356 4.04 4.51 17.58
C GLY A 356 3.57 3.29 18.40
N PRO A 357 3.43 2.12 17.74
CA PRO A 357 2.98 0.90 18.39
C PRO A 357 3.93 0.42 19.50
N GLU A 358 3.36 0.03 20.66
CA GLU A 358 4.14 -0.57 21.74
C GLU A 358 4.50 -2.03 21.43
N TYR A 359 3.58 -2.79 20.84
CA TYR A 359 3.74 -4.21 20.56
C TYR A 359 3.99 -4.44 19.07
N ASN A 360 5.24 -4.76 18.72
CA ASN A 360 5.62 -5.03 17.33
C ASN A 360 5.70 -6.53 17.02
N TYR A 361 5.62 -7.40 18.03
CA TYR A 361 5.90 -8.85 17.91
C TYR A 361 7.24 -9.13 17.23
N SER A 362 8.22 -8.26 17.48
CA SER A 362 9.58 -8.32 16.96
C SER A 362 10.48 -9.24 17.78
N TRP A 363 11.64 -9.53 17.24
CA TRP A 363 12.69 -10.25 17.93
C TRP A 363 14.07 -9.82 17.40
N ASN A 364 14.94 -9.32 18.27
CA ASN A 364 16.25 -8.80 17.90
C ASN A 364 17.27 -9.89 17.49
N CYS A 365 16.89 -11.18 17.51
CA CYS A 365 17.75 -12.33 17.20
C CYS A 365 19.02 -12.42 18.08
N GLY A 366 18.97 -11.86 19.31
CA GLY A 366 20.05 -11.93 20.29
C GLY A 366 20.99 -10.73 20.34
N ALA A 367 20.65 -9.64 19.66
CA ALA A 367 21.35 -8.36 19.79
C ALA A 367 20.45 -7.19 19.36
N GLU A 368 20.28 -6.20 20.22
CA GLU A 368 19.51 -4.99 19.90
C GLU A 368 20.24 -4.12 18.88
N GLY A 369 19.55 -3.75 17.79
CA GLY A 369 20.11 -2.93 16.74
C GLY A 369 21.22 -3.59 15.90
N PRO A 370 22.13 -2.81 15.29
CA PRO A 370 23.20 -3.32 14.43
C PRO A 370 24.13 -4.28 15.17
N SER A 371 24.51 -5.39 14.54
CA SER A 371 25.41 -6.40 15.11
C SER A 371 26.54 -6.77 14.16
N ARG A 372 27.72 -7.08 14.73
CA ARG A 372 28.87 -7.65 14.01
C ARG A 372 29.01 -9.15 14.24
N LYS A 373 28.17 -9.74 15.11
CA LYS A 373 28.19 -11.18 15.39
C LYS A 373 27.62 -11.93 14.20
N GLN A 374 28.43 -12.76 13.56
CA GLN A 374 28.04 -13.51 12.34
C GLN A 374 26.79 -14.37 12.55
N THR A 375 26.69 -15.04 13.71
CA THR A 375 25.54 -15.87 14.06
C THR A 375 24.24 -15.09 14.14
N VAL A 376 24.28 -13.84 14.65
CA VAL A 376 23.12 -12.95 14.69
C VAL A 376 22.73 -12.50 13.28
N ILE A 377 23.72 -12.11 12.47
CA ILE A 377 23.50 -11.65 11.08
C ILE A 377 22.87 -12.77 10.24
N GLU A 378 23.40 -14.00 10.33
CA GLU A 378 22.87 -15.16 9.61
C GLU A 378 21.45 -15.51 10.05
N LEU A 379 21.17 -15.45 11.35
CA LEU A 379 19.84 -15.71 11.88
C LEU A 379 18.83 -14.65 11.39
N ARG A 380 19.19 -13.36 11.42
CA ARG A 380 18.35 -12.27 10.88
C ARG A 380 18.03 -12.48 9.40
N LYS A 381 19.05 -12.76 8.59
CA LYS A 381 18.85 -13.06 7.15
C LYS A 381 17.94 -14.25 6.93
N LYS A 382 18.07 -15.30 7.75
CA LYS A 382 17.19 -16.46 7.71
C LYS A 382 15.74 -16.09 8.06
N GLN A 383 15.53 -15.31 9.11
CA GLN A 383 14.19 -14.88 9.54
C GLN A 383 13.53 -13.94 8.51
N ILE A 384 14.27 -13.05 7.87
CA ILE A 384 13.76 -12.21 6.75
C ILE A 384 13.29 -13.11 5.60
N LYS A 385 14.08 -14.12 5.20
CA LYS A 385 13.69 -15.07 4.16
C LYS A 385 12.46 -15.89 4.57
N ASN A 386 12.36 -16.33 5.82
CA ASN A 386 11.19 -17.02 6.35
C ASN A 386 9.94 -16.15 6.29
N ALA A 387 10.06 -14.85 6.61
CA ALA A 387 8.95 -13.92 6.52
C ALA A 387 8.41 -13.80 5.09
N PHE A 388 9.28 -13.63 4.09
CA PHE A 388 8.86 -13.63 2.69
C PHE A 388 8.25 -14.96 2.25
N PHE A 389 8.79 -16.07 2.72
CA PHE A 389 8.20 -17.39 2.46
C PHE A 389 6.77 -17.48 2.98
N LEU A 390 6.55 -17.14 4.25
CA LEU A 390 5.23 -17.15 4.89
C LEU A 390 4.24 -16.22 4.17
N LEU A 391 4.69 -15.04 3.74
CA LEU A 391 3.85 -14.08 3.00
C LEU A 391 3.48 -14.59 1.61
N LEU A 392 4.46 -15.07 0.85
CA LEU A 392 4.31 -15.41 -0.57
C LEU A 392 3.71 -16.81 -0.80
N THR A 393 3.66 -17.66 0.21
CA THR A 393 2.99 -18.97 0.16
C THR A 393 1.62 -19.01 0.83
N ALA A 394 1.18 -17.92 1.44
CA ALA A 394 -0.20 -17.76 1.92
C ALA A 394 -1.17 -17.51 0.76
N GLN A 395 -2.44 -17.91 0.88
CA GLN A 395 -3.45 -17.79 -0.18
C GLN A 395 -3.78 -16.34 -0.54
N GLY A 396 -3.82 -15.43 0.44
CA GLY A 396 -4.13 -14.03 0.21
C GLY A 396 -3.09 -13.31 -0.65
N ALA A 397 -3.49 -12.24 -1.34
CA ALA A 397 -2.59 -11.38 -2.11
C ALA A 397 -1.51 -10.78 -1.20
N PRO A 398 -0.23 -10.99 -1.49
CA PRO A 398 0.84 -10.43 -0.69
C PRO A 398 1.07 -8.95 -0.99
N CYS A 399 1.38 -8.17 0.03
CA CYS A 399 1.86 -6.79 -0.09
C CYS A 399 3.24 -6.67 0.58
N LEU A 400 4.24 -6.27 -0.17
CA LEU A 400 5.59 -6.00 0.31
C LEU A 400 5.68 -4.52 0.70
N LEU A 401 6.35 -4.21 1.81
CA LEU A 401 6.73 -2.83 2.12
C LEU A 401 8.00 -2.48 1.33
N ALA A 402 7.99 -1.33 0.70
CA ALA A 402 9.11 -0.86 -0.11
C ALA A 402 10.46 -0.90 0.64
N GLY A 403 11.41 -1.63 0.09
CA GLY A 403 12.75 -1.75 0.64
C GLY A 403 12.98 -2.97 1.54
N ASP A 404 11.96 -3.70 1.95
CA ASP A 404 12.14 -4.90 2.76
C ASP A 404 12.97 -5.98 2.03
N GLU A 405 12.83 -6.06 0.70
CA GLU A 405 13.54 -6.99 -0.17
C GLU A 405 15.05 -6.68 -0.34
N PHE A 406 15.52 -5.57 0.24
CA PHE A 406 16.94 -5.24 0.31
C PHE A 406 17.39 -4.73 1.69
N GLU A 407 16.71 -5.15 2.75
CA GLU A 407 17.02 -4.85 4.15
C GLU A 407 17.00 -3.35 4.48
N ASN A 408 15.99 -2.61 4.00
CA ASN A 408 15.79 -1.23 4.42
C ASN A 408 15.57 -1.16 5.94
N THR A 409 16.08 -0.10 6.59
CA THR A 409 15.97 0.08 8.05
C THR A 409 15.63 1.53 8.37
N GLN A 410 14.77 1.70 9.33
CA GLN A 410 14.45 2.96 9.98
C GLN A 410 15.14 3.06 11.35
N LYS A 411 16.20 2.23 11.55
CA LYS A 411 17.03 2.19 12.76
C LYS A 411 16.23 1.98 14.05
N GLY A 412 15.19 1.16 13.98
CA GLY A 412 14.29 0.88 15.10
C GLY A 412 13.23 1.95 15.36
N ASN A 413 13.13 2.99 14.53
CA ASN A 413 12.00 3.89 14.57
C ASN A 413 10.79 3.22 13.87
N ASN A 414 9.73 2.97 14.63
CA ASN A 414 8.53 2.29 14.12
C ASN A 414 7.39 3.25 13.76
N ASN A 415 7.67 4.57 13.69
CA ASN A 415 6.67 5.59 13.45
C ASN A 415 7.26 6.84 12.77
N VAL A 416 7.85 6.70 11.60
CA VAL A 416 8.56 7.79 10.89
C VAL A 416 7.64 8.85 10.26
N TYR A 417 6.44 9.06 10.83
CA TYR A 417 5.40 9.94 10.29
C TYR A 417 5.84 11.40 10.11
N CYS A 418 6.86 11.85 10.84
CA CYS A 418 7.37 13.20 10.83
C CYS A 418 8.82 13.31 10.31
N GLN A 419 9.34 12.27 9.65
CA GLN A 419 10.73 12.17 9.24
C GLN A 419 10.88 12.28 7.71
N ASP A 420 11.02 13.49 7.17
CA ASP A 420 11.38 13.70 5.76
C ASP A 420 12.90 13.76 5.59
N ASN A 421 13.57 12.65 5.85
CA ASN A 421 15.02 12.52 5.80
C ASN A 421 15.47 11.08 5.53
N GLU A 422 16.78 10.81 5.61
CA GLU A 422 17.38 9.50 5.34
C GLU A 422 16.90 8.37 6.30
N LEU A 423 16.19 8.69 7.38
CA LEU A 423 15.60 7.69 8.26
C LEU A 423 14.40 7.00 7.58
N SER A 424 13.62 7.76 6.80
CA SER A 424 12.42 7.26 6.11
C SER A 424 12.63 7.01 4.61
N TRP A 425 13.63 7.68 3.99
CA TRP A 425 13.88 7.51 2.56
C TRP A 425 14.60 6.20 2.25
N LEU A 426 14.23 5.56 1.14
CA LEU A 426 14.86 4.29 0.74
C LEU A 426 16.31 4.49 0.29
N ASN A 427 17.23 3.79 0.96
CA ASN A 427 18.63 3.76 0.56
C ASN A 427 18.89 2.65 -0.47
N TRP A 428 18.83 2.99 -1.75
CA TRP A 428 19.02 2.08 -2.88
C TRP A 428 20.42 1.47 -2.99
N ASN A 429 21.44 1.98 -2.29
CA ASN A 429 22.74 1.31 -2.22
C ASN A 429 22.64 -0.05 -1.55
N LYS A 430 21.65 -0.25 -0.65
CA LYS A 430 21.42 -1.54 0.01
C LYS A 430 21.02 -2.64 -0.96
N LEU A 431 20.32 -2.31 -2.06
CA LEU A 431 19.95 -3.29 -3.08
C LEU A 431 21.17 -4.02 -3.63
N LYS A 432 22.27 -3.30 -3.96
CA LYS A 432 23.49 -3.91 -4.45
C LYS A 432 24.17 -4.79 -3.38
N ASN A 433 24.12 -4.37 -2.12
CA ASN A 433 24.74 -5.09 -1.02
C ASN A 433 23.96 -6.34 -0.60
N ASN A 434 22.65 -6.36 -0.86
CA ASN A 434 21.72 -7.42 -0.47
C ASN A 434 21.06 -8.08 -1.70
N ASP A 435 21.74 -8.10 -2.84
CA ASP A 435 21.24 -8.69 -4.08
C ASP A 435 20.75 -10.13 -3.88
N ALA A 436 21.44 -10.93 -3.09
CA ALA A 436 21.01 -12.30 -2.78
C ALA A 436 19.62 -12.39 -2.13
N LEU A 437 19.22 -11.41 -1.30
CA LEU A 437 17.86 -11.34 -0.76
C LEU A 437 16.87 -10.92 -1.84
N PHE A 438 17.20 -9.92 -2.64
CA PHE A 438 16.36 -9.48 -3.75
C PHE A 438 16.08 -10.65 -4.73
N GLN A 439 17.11 -11.41 -5.12
CA GLN A 439 16.93 -12.59 -5.98
C GLN A 439 16.07 -13.66 -5.32
N HIS A 440 16.23 -13.88 -4.01
CA HIS A 440 15.40 -14.83 -3.27
C HIS A 440 13.91 -14.42 -3.26
N VAL A 441 13.60 -13.14 -3.04
CA VAL A 441 12.21 -12.63 -3.08
C VAL A 441 11.63 -12.74 -4.48
N LYS A 442 12.41 -12.40 -5.51
CA LYS A 442 12.05 -12.54 -6.91
C LYS A 442 11.73 -14.00 -7.27
N ALA A 443 12.55 -14.95 -6.82
CA ALA A 443 12.32 -16.37 -7.02
C ALA A 443 11.06 -16.86 -6.31
N LEU A 444 10.77 -16.40 -5.10
CA LEU A 444 9.53 -16.72 -4.38
C LEU A 444 8.29 -16.16 -5.09
N ILE A 445 8.36 -14.95 -5.63
CA ILE A 445 7.28 -14.37 -6.44
C ILE A 445 7.06 -15.21 -7.71
N ALA A 446 8.12 -15.61 -8.39
CA ALA A 446 8.04 -16.48 -9.56
C ALA A 446 7.45 -17.86 -9.22
N LEU A 447 7.87 -18.45 -8.09
CA LEU A 447 7.34 -19.69 -7.56
C LEU A 447 5.82 -19.59 -7.32
N ARG A 448 5.37 -18.53 -6.61
CA ARG A 448 3.95 -18.29 -6.40
C ARG A 448 3.17 -18.22 -7.71
N LYS A 449 3.66 -17.43 -8.67
CA LYS A 449 3.01 -17.27 -9.99
C LYS A 449 2.95 -18.57 -10.80
N SER A 450 3.94 -19.46 -10.63
CA SER A 450 3.98 -20.74 -11.34
C SER A 450 3.11 -21.84 -10.72
N HIS A 451 2.59 -21.62 -9.50
CA HIS A 451 1.77 -22.58 -8.77
C HIS A 451 0.42 -21.98 -8.35
N PRO A 452 -0.64 -22.07 -9.20
CA PRO A 452 -1.99 -21.59 -8.89
C PRO A 452 -2.55 -22.08 -7.56
N VAL A 453 -2.12 -23.23 -7.05
CA VAL A 453 -2.51 -23.74 -5.72
C VAL A 453 -2.13 -22.81 -4.57
N LEU A 454 -1.14 -21.92 -4.75
CA LEU A 454 -0.70 -20.95 -3.72
C LEU A 454 -1.51 -19.65 -3.71
N HIS A 455 -2.37 -19.44 -4.72
CA HIS A 455 -3.15 -18.20 -4.86
C HIS A 455 -4.51 -18.45 -5.53
N ARG A 456 -5.32 -19.32 -4.92
CA ARG A 456 -6.64 -19.65 -5.45
C ARG A 456 -7.64 -18.51 -5.31
N GLU A 457 -8.51 -18.36 -6.30
CA GLU A 457 -9.69 -17.50 -6.20
C GLU A 457 -10.70 -18.05 -5.19
N GLY A 458 -10.95 -19.36 -5.26
CA GLY A 458 -11.88 -20.08 -4.40
C GLY A 458 -11.32 -20.38 -3.01
N LEU A 459 -12.22 -20.62 -2.05
CA LEU A 459 -11.87 -21.00 -0.70
C LEU A 459 -11.31 -22.42 -0.63
N LEU A 460 -10.29 -22.61 0.20
CA LEU A 460 -9.80 -23.91 0.60
C LEU A 460 -10.71 -24.46 1.74
N LEU A 461 -11.31 -25.63 1.54
CA LEU A 461 -12.27 -26.20 2.48
C LEU A 461 -11.72 -27.40 3.27
N GLY A 462 -10.57 -27.95 2.88
CA GLY A 462 -10.05 -29.19 3.43
C GLY A 462 -10.85 -30.42 2.96
N LEU A 463 -11.47 -30.32 1.78
CA LEU A 463 -12.32 -31.36 1.20
C LEU A 463 -11.78 -31.84 -0.15
N ASP A 464 -11.99 -33.12 -0.44
CA ASP A 464 -11.76 -33.69 -1.77
C ASP A 464 -12.96 -33.41 -2.70
N ARG A 465 -12.90 -32.31 -3.45
CA ARG A 465 -14.02 -31.86 -4.31
C ARG A 465 -14.15 -32.64 -5.62
N ILE A 466 -13.09 -33.27 -6.05
CA ILE A 466 -13.01 -33.92 -7.37
C ILE A 466 -12.79 -35.42 -7.27
N ALA A 467 -12.97 -36.00 -6.08
CA ALA A 467 -12.78 -37.44 -5.80
C ALA A 467 -11.40 -37.95 -6.27
N CYS A 468 -10.34 -37.18 -6.00
CA CYS A 468 -8.98 -37.57 -6.36
C CYS A 468 -8.24 -38.31 -5.24
N GLY A 469 -8.88 -38.52 -4.10
CA GLY A 469 -8.33 -39.18 -2.92
C GLY A 469 -7.54 -38.23 -2.01
N MET A 470 -7.60 -36.89 -2.25
CA MET A 470 -6.83 -35.90 -1.52
C MET A 470 -7.64 -34.60 -1.33
N PRO A 471 -7.69 -34.02 -0.13
CA PRO A 471 -8.35 -32.74 0.08
C PRO A 471 -7.58 -31.60 -0.60
N ASP A 472 -8.26 -30.50 -0.92
CA ASP A 472 -7.67 -29.30 -1.52
C ASP A 472 -6.54 -28.69 -0.68
N VAL A 473 -6.63 -28.82 0.65
CA VAL A 473 -5.58 -28.49 1.63
C VAL A 473 -5.61 -29.47 2.78
N SER A 474 -4.43 -29.84 3.29
CA SER A 474 -4.29 -30.63 4.52
C SER A 474 -3.04 -30.22 5.31
N TYR A 475 -3.04 -30.60 6.59
CA TYR A 475 -2.02 -30.18 7.55
C TYR A 475 -1.34 -31.37 8.17
N HIS A 476 -0.04 -31.25 8.41
CA HIS A 476 0.83 -32.35 8.80
C HIS A 476 1.87 -31.89 9.83
N GLY A 477 2.35 -32.84 10.63
CA GLY A 477 3.44 -32.65 11.57
C GLY A 477 4.44 -33.81 11.48
N GLU A 478 4.83 -34.33 12.62
CA GLU A 478 5.63 -35.57 12.71
C GLU A 478 4.85 -36.79 12.21
N ASN A 479 3.53 -36.71 12.25
CA ASN A 479 2.60 -37.66 11.67
C ASN A 479 1.87 -37.04 10.47
N ALA A 480 1.72 -37.80 9.40
CA ALA A 480 0.91 -37.38 8.24
C ALA A 480 -0.57 -37.29 8.63
N TRP A 481 -1.28 -36.30 8.08
CA TRP A 481 -2.72 -36.09 8.29
C TRP A 481 -3.09 -35.68 9.75
N GLN A 482 -2.09 -35.29 10.54
CA GLN A 482 -2.27 -34.80 11.89
C GLN A 482 -1.64 -33.41 12.04
N ILE A 483 -2.48 -32.44 12.34
CA ILE A 483 -2.03 -31.08 12.64
C ILE A 483 -1.38 -31.05 14.04
N PRO A 484 -0.18 -30.48 14.21
CA PRO A 484 0.51 -30.40 15.49
C PRO A 484 -0.02 -29.21 16.32
N THR A 485 -1.16 -29.40 16.99
CA THR A 485 -1.84 -28.34 17.76
C THR A 485 -1.39 -28.22 19.22
N GLU A 486 -0.47 -29.07 19.67
CA GLU A 486 0.07 -29.00 21.03
C GLU A 486 0.74 -27.62 21.25
N ILE A 487 0.54 -27.04 22.43
CA ILE A 487 1.03 -25.70 22.79
C ILE A 487 2.51 -25.48 22.44
N PRO A 488 3.45 -26.43 22.74
CA PRO A 488 4.86 -26.23 22.42
C PRO A 488 5.19 -26.35 20.92
N SER A 489 4.22 -26.73 20.07
CA SER A 489 4.47 -26.90 18.63
C SER A 489 4.75 -25.56 17.94
N ARG A 490 5.81 -25.52 17.14
CA ARG A 490 6.25 -24.37 16.33
C ARG A 490 6.56 -24.80 14.90
N GLN A 491 6.03 -25.93 14.49
CA GLN A 491 6.21 -26.49 13.15
C GLN A 491 4.86 -26.84 12.53
N LEU A 492 4.76 -26.70 11.22
CA LEU A 492 3.56 -26.96 10.45
C LEU A 492 3.92 -27.43 9.05
N GLY A 493 3.41 -28.57 8.59
CA GLY A 493 3.41 -28.99 7.21
C GLY A 493 2.07 -28.66 6.56
N VAL A 494 2.07 -28.06 5.38
CA VAL A 494 0.87 -27.75 4.59
C VAL A 494 0.99 -28.41 3.24
N LEU A 495 0.01 -29.25 2.88
CA LEU A 495 -0.13 -29.83 1.54
C LEU A 495 -1.26 -29.12 0.81
N TYR A 496 -0.97 -28.62 -0.37
CA TYR A 496 -1.96 -28.16 -1.34
C TYR A 496 -2.07 -29.15 -2.50
N CYS A 497 -3.28 -29.66 -2.76
CA CYS A 497 -3.54 -30.55 -3.89
C CYS A 497 -3.69 -29.74 -5.18
N GLY A 498 -2.82 -30.01 -6.16
CA GLY A 498 -2.80 -29.27 -7.43
C GLY A 498 -3.80 -29.76 -8.46
N LYS A 499 -4.39 -30.92 -8.28
CA LYS A 499 -5.11 -31.65 -9.33
C LYS A 499 -6.35 -30.90 -9.86
N GLU A 500 -7.08 -30.21 -8.99
CA GLU A 500 -8.26 -29.43 -9.39
C GLU A 500 -7.91 -28.25 -10.32
N LEU A 501 -6.71 -27.67 -10.16
CA LEU A 501 -6.24 -26.51 -10.92
C LEU A 501 -5.29 -26.88 -12.07
N GLY A 502 -5.07 -28.17 -12.32
CA GLY A 502 -4.09 -28.62 -13.31
C GLY A 502 -2.63 -28.34 -12.92
N ASP A 503 -2.38 -28.10 -11.63
CA ASP A 503 -1.07 -27.87 -11.04
C ASP A 503 -0.48 -29.14 -10.43
N THR A 504 0.73 -29.04 -9.92
CA THR A 504 1.38 -30.09 -9.10
C THR A 504 0.95 -29.93 -7.64
N ASP A 505 0.98 -31.05 -6.90
CA ASP A 505 0.85 -30.96 -5.45
C ASP A 505 2.05 -30.21 -4.86
N CYS A 506 1.79 -29.31 -3.92
CA CYS A 506 2.82 -28.56 -3.23
C CYS A 506 2.79 -28.87 -1.73
N PHE A 507 3.94 -29.23 -1.16
CA PHE A 507 4.09 -29.42 0.28
C PHE A 507 5.08 -28.42 0.85
N ILE A 508 4.67 -27.69 1.89
CA ILE A 508 5.50 -26.68 2.54
C ILE A 508 5.68 -27.05 3.99
N ALA A 509 6.91 -27.23 4.43
CA ALA A 509 7.26 -27.51 5.81
C ALA A 509 7.84 -26.25 6.47
N TYR A 510 7.12 -25.69 7.42
CA TYR A 510 7.53 -24.54 8.22
C TYR A 510 8.03 -25.02 9.58
N ASN A 511 9.30 -24.82 9.88
CA ASN A 511 9.88 -25.08 11.19
C ASN A 511 10.39 -23.78 11.83
N MET A 512 9.59 -23.18 12.72
CA MET A 512 9.97 -21.97 13.46
C MET A 512 10.59 -22.30 14.84
N HIS A 513 10.78 -23.59 15.14
CA HIS A 513 11.46 -24.03 16.35
C HIS A 513 12.99 -23.82 16.23
N TRP A 514 13.71 -23.77 17.36
CA TRP A 514 15.18 -23.64 17.44
C TRP A 514 15.95 -24.96 17.37
N ILE A 515 15.23 -26.07 17.11
CA ILE A 515 15.79 -27.38 16.80
C ILE A 515 15.23 -27.89 15.46
N LYS A 516 15.92 -28.85 14.87
CA LYS A 516 15.43 -29.58 13.69
C LYS A 516 14.21 -30.43 14.03
N HIS A 517 13.25 -30.50 13.13
CA HIS A 517 12.06 -31.35 13.23
C HIS A 517 11.88 -32.27 12.03
N SER A 518 11.33 -33.45 12.27
CA SER A 518 10.97 -34.39 11.22
C SER A 518 9.50 -34.16 10.81
N PHE A 519 9.25 -34.12 9.52
CA PHE A 519 7.90 -34.02 8.95
C PHE A 519 7.55 -35.30 8.21
N ALA A 520 6.37 -35.85 8.47
CA ALA A 520 5.83 -36.91 7.67
C ALA A 520 5.28 -36.35 6.35
N LEU A 521 5.59 -37.01 5.26
CA LEU A 521 5.16 -36.63 3.91
C LEU A 521 4.02 -37.55 3.45
N PRO A 522 2.83 -37.01 3.15
CA PRO A 522 1.80 -37.76 2.45
C PRO A 522 2.30 -38.10 1.02
N THR A 523 1.75 -39.16 0.43
CA THR A 523 2.09 -39.51 -0.96
C THR A 523 1.45 -38.51 -1.90
N PRO A 524 2.19 -37.92 -2.87
CA PRO A 524 1.60 -37.02 -3.86
C PRO A 524 0.58 -37.75 -4.73
N SER A 525 -0.36 -37.01 -5.30
CA SER A 525 -1.38 -37.56 -6.18
C SER A 525 -0.79 -38.19 -7.45
N GLY A 526 -1.43 -39.23 -7.97
CA GLY A 526 -1.06 -39.83 -9.27
C GLY A 526 0.26 -40.61 -9.28
N GLY A 527 0.72 -41.13 -8.14
CA GLY A 527 1.95 -41.95 -8.06
C GLY A 527 3.25 -41.16 -8.26
N LYS A 528 3.18 -39.83 -8.12
CA LYS A 528 4.30 -38.91 -8.22
C LYS A 528 5.27 -39.03 -7.03
N LYS A 529 6.41 -38.37 -7.13
CA LYS A 529 7.44 -38.31 -6.06
C LYS A 529 7.67 -36.88 -5.64
N TRP A 530 8.10 -36.68 -4.39
CA TRP A 530 8.47 -35.39 -3.86
C TRP A 530 9.84 -34.94 -4.33
N TYR A 531 9.90 -33.71 -4.83
CA TYR A 531 11.13 -33.00 -5.18
C TYR A 531 11.22 -31.71 -4.39
N GLN A 532 12.39 -31.47 -3.81
CA GLN A 532 12.69 -30.21 -3.15
C GLN A 532 13.07 -29.15 -4.19
N VAL A 533 12.39 -28.00 -4.16
CA VAL A 533 12.59 -26.89 -5.11
C VAL A 533 13.30 -25.73 -4.44
N MET A 534 12.94 -25.43 -3.19
CA MET A 534 13.48 -24.28 -2.47
C MET A 534 13.57 -24.56 -0.98
N GLU A 535 14.54 -23.95 -0.31
CA GLU A 535 14.61 -23.88 1.15
C GLU A 535 15.21 -22.55 1.62
N THR A 536 14.86 -22.11 2.82
CA THR A 536 15.30 -20.81 3.37
C THR A 536 16.83 -20.66 3.43
N SER A 537 17.56 -21.74 3.77
CA SER A 537 18.99 -21.70 3.98
C SER A 537 19.82 -21.75 2.70
N ALA A 538 19.30 -22.42 1.65
CA ALA A 538 20.02 -22.59 0.38
C ALA A 538 19.42 -21.73 -0.77
N GLY A 539 18.19 -21.24 -0.62
CA GLY A 539 17.47 -20.54 -1.69
C GLY A 539 16.79 -21.51 -2.68
N GLU A 540 16.62 -21.06 -3.92
CA GLU A 540 16.10 -21.88 -5.01
C GLU A 540 17.19 -22.81 -5.55
N TYR A 541 16.80 -24.00 -5.92
CA TYR A 541 17.69 -24.93 -6.61
C TYR A 541 17.55 -24.80 -8.13
N ASP A 542 18.66 -24.80 -8.84
CA ASP A 542 18.69 -24.77 -10.32
C ASP A 542 17.83 -25.87 -10.95
N LYS A 543 17.76 -27.04 -10.30
CA LYS A 543 16.89 -28.15 -10.66
C LYS A 543 16.25 -28.74 -9.41
N PRO A 544 14.96 -29.13 -9.48
CA PRO A 544 14.30 -29.84 -8.39
C PRO A 544 15.07 -31.10 -7.99
N ARG A 545 15.34 -31.27 -6.70
CA ARG A 545 16.09 -32.39 -6.13
C ARG A 545 15.13 -33.46 -5.64
N LEU A 546 15.23 -34.67 -6.19
CA LEU A 546 14.45 -35.81 -5.70
C LEU A 546 14.78 -36.06 -4.22
N LEU A 547 13.77 -36.18 -3.38
CA LEU A 547 13.97 -36.61 -1.99
C LEU A 547 14.34 -38.09 -1.94
N GLU A 548 15.38 -38.42 -1.19
CA GLU A 548 15.77 -39.81 -0.94
C GLU A 548 14.68 -40.58 -0.18
N ASN A 549 14.16 -39.95 0.89
CA ASN A 549 13.04 -40.51 1.65
C ASN A 549 11.74 -39.80 1.29
N GLN A 550 10.84 -40.52 0.62
CA GLN A 550 9.55 -40.03 0.17
C GLN A 550 8.46 -39.98 1.26
N LYS A 551 8.75 -40.52 2.45
CA LYS A 551 7.78 -40.61 3.56
C LYS A 551 8.09 -39.65 4.71
N ARG A 552 9.33 -39.20 4.83
CA ARG A 552 9.78 -38.28 5.88
C ARG A 552 10.87 -37.36 5.40
N MET A 553 10.89 -36.15 5.94
CA MET A 553 11.90 -35.13 5.70
C MET A 553 12.29 -34.46 7.02
N THR A 554 13.58 -34.17 7.21
CA THR A 554 14.04 -33.36 8.34
C THR A 554 14.26 -31.92 7.88
N VAL A 555 13.61 -30.97 8.55
CA VAL A 555 13.78 -29.53 8.32
C VAL A 555 14.62 -28.94 9.44
N LYS A 556 15.66 -28.17 9.07
CA LYS A 556 16.54 -27.50 10.02
C LYS A 556 15.77 -26.51 10.91
N GLU A 557 16.40 -26.10 12.00
CA GLU A 557 15.86 -25.04 12.88
C GLU A 557 15.64 -23.74 12.11
N ARG A 558 14.56 -23.03 12.43
CA ARG A 558 14.22 -21.73 11.84
C ARG A 558 14.29 -21.75 10.30
N SER A 559 13.70 -22.76 9.66
CA SER A 559 13.80 -22.95 8.20
C SER A 559 12.46 -23.42 7.62
N ILE A 560 12.29 -23.12 6.34
CA ILE A 560 11.13 -23.54 5.54
C ILE A 560 11.65 -24.30 4.33
N VAL A 561 10.96 -25.38 3.96
CA VAL A 561 11.27 -26.19 2.78
C VAL A 561 10.01 -26.28 1.91
N PHE A 562 10.18 -26.09 0.59
CA PHE A 562 9.14 -26.21 -0.42
C PHE A 562 9.38 -27.41 -1.31
N LEU A 563 8.39 -28.28 -1.40
CA LEU A 563 8.40 -29.48 -2.24
C LEU A 563 7.30 -29.43 -3.29
N VAL A 564 7.57 -30.06 -4.44
CA VAL A 564 6.57 -30.30 -5.50
C VAL A 564 6.46 -31.79 -5.82
N GLY A 565 5.26 -32.25 -6.09
CA GLY A 565 4.98 -33.62 -6.56
C GLY A 565 5.15 -33.73 -8.08
N LYS A 566 6.20 -34.40 -8.54
CA LYS A 566 6.49 -34.60 -9.97
C LYS A 566 6.60 -36.07 -10.33
#